data_a765fd8bdb19c77040b2d2f684de5905
#
_entry.id   a765fd8bdb19c77040b2d2f684de5905
#
_cell.length_a   1.000
_cell.length_b   1.000
_cell.length_c   1.000
_cell.angle_alpha   90.00
_cell.angle_beta   90.00
_cell.angle_gamma   90.00
#
_symmetry.space_group_name_H-M   'P 1'
#
loop_
_entity.id
_entity.type
_entity.pdbx_description
1 polymer ?
#
loop_
_entity_poly.entity_id
_entity_poly.type
_entity_poly.pdbx_seq_one_letter_code
_entity_poly.pdbx_strand_id
1 'polypeptide(L)'
;MSYVDEVIDLVVKKNPAEPEFHQAVKEVLESLRVVIEANEEKFRKEALLERLVEPERQIKFRVPWVDDNGQVQVNTGYRVQFNSAIGPYKGCLLYTSRCV
;
A
#
# COMPACT_ATOMS: atom_id res chain seq x y z
N MET A 1 0.71 -10.48 22.24
CA MET A 1 1.03 -9.93 20.93
C MET A 1 0.84 -8.41 20.93
N SER A 2 1.82 -7.64 20.46
CA SER A 2 1.69 -6.19 20.44
C SER A 2 0.77 -5.73 19.32
N TYR A 3 0.32 -4.49 19.39
CA TYR A 3 -0.52 -3.90 18.36
C TYR A 3 0.12 -3.97 16.97
N VAL A 4 1.43 -3.68 16.88
CA VAL A 4 2.16 -3.77 15.61
C VAL A 4 2.10 -5.20 15.05
N ASP A 5 2.34 -6.20 15.89
CA ASP A 5 2.29 -7.61 15.47
C ASP A 5 0.90 -8.02 15.01
N GLU A 6 -0.14 -7.57 15.70
CA GLU A 6 -1.53 -7.85 15.33
C GLU A 6 -1.87 -7.30 13.95
N VAL A 7 -1.43 -6.07 13.65
CA VAL A 7 -1.72 -5.45 12.37
C VAL A 7 -0.93 -6.11 11.24
N ILE A 8 0.31 -6.50 11.49
CA ILE A 8 1.10 -7.24 10.49
C ILE A 8 0.41 -8.56 10.14
N ASP A 9 -0.07 -9.31 11.14
CA ASP A 9 -0.80 -10.54 10.90
C ASP A 9 -2.09 -10.30 10.13
N LEU A 10 -2.80 -9.23 10.44
CA LEU A 10 -4.02 -8.85 9.72
C LEU A 10 -3.74 -8.61 8.24
N VAL A 11 -2.66 -7.88 7.93
CA VAL A 11 -2.27 -7.58 6.54
C VAL A 11 -1.96 -8.85 5.78
N VAL A 12 -1.20 -9.77 6.39
CA VAL A 12 -0.85 -11.05 5.75
C VAL A 12 -2.09 -11.87 5.43
N LYS A 13 -3.06 -11.90 6.34
CA LYS A 13 -4.32 -12.66 6.15
C LYS A 13 -5.23 -12.00 5.11
N LYS A 14 -5.30 -10.67 5.12
CA LYS A 14 -6.20 -9.93 4.24
C LYS A 14 -5.70 -9.86 2.80
N ASN A 15 -4.39 -9.86 2.61
CA ASN A 15 -3.77 -9.73 1.31
C ASN A 15 -2.89 -10.95 0.99
N PRO A 16 -3.49 -12.13 0.81
CA PRO A 16 -2.70 -13.32 0.51
C PRO A 16 -2.00 -13.19 -0.85
N ALA A 17 -0.83 -13.83 -0.98
CA ALA A 17 -0.05 -13.86 -2.21
C ALA A 17 0.48 -12.48 -2.67
N GLU A 18 0.69 -11.55 -1.73
CA GLU A 18 1.30 -10.26 -2.02
C GLU A 18 2.56 -10.04 -1.16
N PRO A 19 3.63 -10.81 -1.39
CA PRO A 19 4.81 -10.76 -0.51
C PRO A 19 5.52 -9.41 -0.49
N GLU A 20 5.52 -8.69 -1.60
CA GLU A 20 6.15 -7.37 -1.66
C GLU A 20 5.43 -6.36 -0.76
N PHE A 21 4.09 -6.40 -0.78
CA PHE A 21 3.29 -5.55 0.10
C PHE A 21 3.51 -5.92 1.56
N HIS A 22 3.54 -7.23 1.87
CA HIS A 22 3.82 -7.70 3.23
C HIS A 22 5.17 -7.19 3.73
N GLN A 23 6.19 -7.24 2.89
CA GLN A 23 7.53 -6.78 3.24
C GLN A 23 7.55 -5.29 3.51
N ALA A 24 6.92 -4.49 2.64
CA ALA A 24 6.84 -3.04 2.81
C ALA A 24 6.13 -2.68 4.13
N VAL A 25 5.01 -3.34 4.43
CA VAL A 25 4.27 -3.11 5.67
C VAL A 25 5.15 -3.45 6.88
N LYS A 26 5.84 -4.59 6.87
CA LYS A 26 6.72 -4.99 7.96
C LYS A 26 7.81 -3.95 8.20
N GLU A 27 8.48 -3.50 7.15
CA GLU A 27 9.55 -2.51 7.27
C GLU A 27 9.06 -1.21 7.89
N VAL A 28 7.93 -0.69 7.41
CA VAL A 28 7.37 0.57 7.93
C VAL A 28 6.90 0.40 9.37
N LEU A 29 6.12 -0.63 9.67
CA LEU A 29 5.57 -0.82 11.01
C LEU A 29 6.65 -1.15 12.04
N GLU A 30 7.69 -1.91 11.66
CA GLU A 30 8.81 -2.18 12.57
C GLU A 30 9.58 -0.89 12.90
N SER A 31 9.76 0.00 11.93
CA SER A 31 10.43 1.27 12.17
C SER A 31 9.65 2.17 13.11
N LEU A 32 8.33 2.01 13.19
CA LEU A 32 7.46 2.81 14.05
C LEU A 32 7.19 2.15 15.41
N ARG A 33 7.64 0.91 15.60
CA ARG A 33 7.32 0.11 16.80
C ARG A 33 7.57 0.85 18.11
N VAL A 34 8.70 1.50 18.25
CA VAL A 34 9.06 2.20 19.50
C VAL A 34 8.04 3.28 19.83
N VAL A 35 7.66 4.08 18.83
CA VAL A 35 6.69 5.17 19.01
C VAL A 35 5.30 4.62 19.31
N ILE A 36 4.90 3.60 18.57
CA ILE A 36 3.56 3.00 18.70
C ILE A 36 3.40 2.33 20.07
N GLU A 37 4.40 1.58 20.53
CA GLU A 37 4.32 0.91 21.82
C GLU A 37 4.31 1.88 23.00
N ALA A 38 4.93 3.06 22.85
CA ALA A 38 4.92 4.08 23.88
C ALA A 38 3.53 4.68 24.12
N ASN A 39 2.65 4.63 23.10
CA ASN A 39 1.30 5.20 23.18
C ASN A 39 0.26 4.24 22.55
N GLU A 40 0.43 2.95 22.78
CA GLU A 40 -0.36 1.91 22.13
C GLU A 40 -1.86 2.09 22.31
N GLU A 41 -2.32 2.41 23.52
CA GLU A 41 -3.75 2.58 23.80
C GLU A 41 -4.39 3.66 22.94
N LYS A 42 -3.71 4.82 22.81
CA LYS A 42 -4.20 5.94 22.00
C LYS A 42 -4.28 5.56 20.53
N PHE A 43 -3.21 4.97 19.99
CA PHE A 43 -3.14 4.62 18.58
C PHE A 43 -4.09 3.48 18.22
N ARG A 44 -4.26 2.52 19.13
CA ARG A 44 -5.22 1.43 18.94
C ARG A 44 -6.66 1.95 18.88
N LYS A 45 -6.99 2.91 19.75
CA LYS A 45 -8.31 3.52 19.78
C LYS A 45 -8.63 4.27 18.48
N GLU A 46 -7.63 4.92 17.89
CA GLU A 46 -7.78 5.67 16.64
C GLU A 46 -7.63 4.78 15.40
N ALA A 47 -7.36 3.49 15.58
CA ALA A 47 -7.09 2.56 14.49
C ALA A 47 -6.02 3.09 13.53
N LEU A 48 -4.95 3.67 14.08
CA LEU A 48 -3.92 4.33 13.29
C LEU A 48 -3.26 3.39 12.29
N LEU A 49 -2.79 2.22 12.75
CA LEU A 49 -2.07 1.29 11.90
C LEU A 49 -2.99 0.66 10.84
N GLU A 50 -4.24 0.36 11.21
CA GLU A 50 -5.21 -0.17 10.26
C GLU A 50 -5.45 0.82 9.12
N ARG A 51 -5.50 2.12 9.42
CA ARG A 51 -5.68 3.17 8.41
C ARG A 51 -4.44 3.35 7.55
N LEU A 52 -3.24 3.13 8.09
CA LEU A 52 -1.99 3.24 7.34
C LEU A 52 -1.83 2.14 6.29
N VAL A 53 -2.32 0.94 6.58
CA VAL A 53 -2.14 -0.21 5.70
C VAL A 53 -3.30 -0.41 4.72
N GLU A 54 -4.39 0.33 4.87
CA GLU A 54 -5.54 0.23 3.99
C GLU A 54 -5.62 1.48 3.10
N PRO A 55 -5.62 1.33 1.77
CA PRO A 55 -5.73 2.49 0.89
C PRO A 55 -7.10 3.14 1.00
N GLU A 56 -7.16 4.45 0.80
CA GLU A 56 -8.43 5.17 0.76
C GLU A 56 -9.24 4.75 -0.46
N ARG A 57 -8.57 4.47 -1.58
CA ARG A 57 -9.24 4.16 -2.83
C ARG A 57 -8.31 3.40 -3.76
N GLN A 58 -8.86 2.43 -4.48
CA GLN A 58 -8.15 1.73 -5.56
C GLN A 58 -8.97 1.85 -6.83
N ILE A 59 -8.30 2.17 -7.93
CA ILE A 59 -8.92 2.22 -9.25
C ILE A 59 -8.18 1.22 -10.13
N LYS A 60 -8.92 0.26 -10.68
CA LYS A 60 -8.40 -0.71 -11.63
C LYS A 60 -8.96 -0.38 -13.00
N PHE A 61 -8.12 -0.31 -14.01
CA PHE A 61 -8.56 0.05 -15.35
C PHE A 61 -7.83 -0.72 -16.43
N ARG A 62 -8.49 -0.82 -17.57
CA ARG A 62 -7.97 -1.52 -18.74
C ARG A 62 -7.13 -0.56 -19.57
N VAL A 63 -5.94 -1.02 -20.00
CA VAL A 63 -5.04 -0.25 -20.85
C VAL A 63 -4.80 -1.02 -22.15
N PRO A 64 -5.57 -0.77 -23.20
CA PRO A 64 -5.31 -1.36 -24.51
C PRO A 64 -4.19 -0.58 -25.20
N TRP A 65 -3.31 -1.30 -25.89
CA TRP A 65 -2.22 -0.69 -26.64
C TRP A 65 -1.80 -1.58 -27.81
N VAL A 66 -1.14 -1.00 -28.80
CA VAL A 66 -0.72 -1.75 -29.98
C VAL A 66 0.79 -1.95 -29.90
N ASP A 67 1.22 -3.21 -30.03
CA ASP A 67 2.64 -3.57 -29.97
C ASP A 67 3.35 -3.31 -31.31
N ASP A 68 4.66 -3.60 -31.35
CA ASP A 68 5.48 -3.37 -32.53
C ASP A 68 5.09 -4.28 -33.70
N ASN A 69 4.36 -5.35 -33.44
CA ASN A 69 3.87 -6.28 -34.46
C ASN A 69 2.45 -5.92 -34.96
N GLY A 70 1.91 -4.78 -34.52
CA GLY A 70 0.58 -4.34 -34.91
C GLY A 70 -0.55 -5.06 -34.22
N GLN A 71 -0.25 -5.84 -33.17
CA GLN A 71 -1.27 -6.59 -32.41
C GLN A 71 -1.74 -5.78 -31.20
N VAL A 72 -3.02 -5.86 -30.90
CA VAL A 72 -3.61 -5.20 -29.73
C VAL A 72 -3.31 -6.04 -28.50
N GLN A 73 -2.69 -5.41 -27.52
CA GLN A 73 -2.42 -5.99 -26.21
C GLN A 73 -3.30 -5.29 -25.18
N VAL A 74 -3.59 -5.99 -24.09
CA VAL A 74 -4.41 -5.40 -23.02
C VAL A 74 -3.67 -5.59 -21.69
N ASN A 75 -3.32 -4.47 -21.07
CA ASN A 75 -2.72 -4.47 -19.74
C ASN A 75 -3.74 -4.00 -18.72
N THR A 76 -3.46 -4.26 -17.46
CA THR A 76 -4.25 -3.74 -16.36
C THR A 76 -3.46 -2.66 -15.64
N GLY A 77 -4.06 -1.48 -15.51
CA GLY A 77 -3.47 -0.39 -14.74
C GLY A 77 -4.15 -0.25 -13.39
N TYR A 78 -3.39 0.25 -12.43
CA TYR A 78 -3.88 0.46 -11.07
C TYR A 78 -3.50 1.85 -10.59
N ARG A 79 -4.43 2.50 -9.90
CA ARG A 79 -4.14 3.70 -9.14
C ARG A 79 -4.55 3.43 -7.69
N VAL A 80 -3.57 3.49 -6.79
CA VAL A 80 -3.81 3.24 -5.37
C VAL A 80 -3.60 4.54 -4.61
N GLN A 81 -4.62 4.98 -3.90
CA GLN A 81 -4.61 6.26 -3.18
C GLN A 81 -4.66 5.97 -1.69
N PHE A 82 -3.57 6.28 -0.97
CA PHE A 82 -3.46 5.95 0.45
C PHE A 82 -3.88 7.08 1.38
N ASN A 83 -3.44 8.31 1.12
CA ASN A 83 -3.68 9.40 2.05
C ASN A 83 -3.71 10.74 1.35
N SER A 84 -4.76 11.52 1.56
CA SER A 84 -4.93 12.87 0.99
C SER A 84 -4.86 13.97 2.04
N ALA A 85 -4.36 13.67 3.25
CA ALA A 85 -4.41 14.60 4.39
C ALA A 85 -3.69 15.93 4.14
N ILE A 86 -2.65 15.94 3.32
CA ILE A 86 -1.87 17.15 3.04
C ILE A 86 -2.08 17.67 1.61
N GLY A 87 -3.08 17.17 0.92
CA GLY A 87 -3.41 17.63 -0.42
C GLY A 87 -3.75 16.51 -1.38
N PRO A 88 -3.85 16.83 -2.68
CA PRO A 88 -4.16 15.84 -3.70
C PRO A 88 -3.14 14.70 -3.73
N TYR A 89 -3.58 13.54 -4.17
CA TYR A 89 -2.69 12.39 -4.30
C TYR A 89 -1.58 12.68 -5.30
N LYS A 90 -0.35 12.32 -4.92
CA LYS A 90 0.83 12.51 -5.74
C LYS A 90 1.50 11.17 -5.94
N GLY A 91 2.06 10.99 -7.11
CA GLY A 91 2.71 9.75 -7.46
C GLY A 91 4.05 9.99 -8.11
N CYS A 92 4.69 8.89 -8.41
CA CYS A 92 5.96 8.86 -9.10
C CYS A 92 5.71 8.44 -10.54
N LEU A 93 6.33 9.14 -11.48
CA LEU A 93 6.31 8.73 -12.88
C LEU A 93 7.33 7.62 -13.08
N LEU A 94 6.88 6.49 -13.61
CA LEU A 94 7.74 5.32 -13.81
C LEU A 94 8.14 5.19 -15.28
N TYR A 95 9.44 5.02 -15.52
CA TYR A 95 9.98 4.60 -16.79
C TYR A 95 10.73 3.29 -16.56
N THR A 96 10.56 2.33 -17.42
CA THR A 96 11.31 1.06 -17.34
C THR A 96 11.36 0.51 -15.92
N SER A 97 10.24 0.53 -15.22
CA SER A 97 10.09 0.06 -13.83
C SER A 97 10.86 0.88 -12.79
N ARG A 98 11.19 2.13 -13.12
CA ARG A 98 11.86 3.05 -12.18
C ARG A 98 11.04 4.30 -11.97
N CYS A 99 11.13 4.84 -10.76
CA CYS A 99 10.59 6.14 -10.44
C CYS A 99 11.53 7.23 -10.99
N VAL A 100 10.96 8.21 -11.67
CA VAL A 100 11.71 9.32 -12.26
C VAL A 100 11.31 10.64 -11.59
#